data_bf32d80f0ecff417924a3b26782a5ea3
#
_entry.id   bf32d80f0ecff417924a3b26782a5ea3
#
_cell.length_a   1.000
_cell.length_b   1.000
_cell.length_c   1.000
_cell.angle_alpha   90.00
_cell.angle_beta   90.00
_cell.angle_gamma   90.00
#
_symmetry.space_group_name_H-M   'P 1'
#
loop_
_entity.id
_entity.type
_entity.pdbx_description
1 polymer ?
#
loop_
_entity_poly.entity_id
_entity_poly.type
_entity_poly.pdbx_seq_one_letter_code
_entity_poly.pdbx_strand_id
1 'polypeptide(L)'
;YRGLAREAIRSATDPQSPDFLNFHEGGQPLVDCGFLAQALLRAPSELWHKLEGQTQRNLAAALISSRVISPPFNNWLMFAATVETALAIAGERWDAMRIDYAIRQHQQWYLGDGVYGDGPRFHWDYYNSFVMQPMLLDVLRNIGAHSANWEKLLPDTMARAKRYAAIEERLISPEGTFPAVGRSITYRCGAFHLLAQMALLGELPAPLTAAGVRSALTAVMRRMLEAPGTFDPNGWLAIGYCGHQPHLGESYISTGSLYLCSTVLLPLGLPPANAFWSGATQDWTARRMWRGEDGAADHAI
;
A
#
# COMPACT_ATOMS: atom_id res chain seq x y z
N TYR A 1 7.67 -15.57 -11.00
CA TYR A 1 7.02 -15.08 -9.78
C TYR A 1 5.50 -15.22 -9.82
N ARG A 2 4.78 -14.90 -10.94
CA ARG A 2 3.31 -15.00 -11.02
C ARG A 2 2.78 -16.40 -10.70
N GLY A 3 3.44 -17.45 -11.21
CA GLY A 3 3.12 -18.86 -10.89
C GLY A 3 3.29 -19.17 -9.41
N LEU A 4 4.40 -18.70 -8.81
CA LEU A 4 4.66 -18.88 -7.39
C LEU A 4 3.62 -18.18 -6.51
N ALA A 5 3.18 -16.98 -6.89
CA ALA A 5 2.13 -16.26 -6.16
C ALA A 5 0.79 -17.03 -6.18
N ARG A 6 0.40 -17.61 -7.34
CA ARG A 6 -0.81 -18.44 -7.43
C ARG A 6 -0.68 -19.73 -6.61
N GLU A 7 0.49 -20.35 -6.62
CA GLU A 7 0.76 -21.54 -5.83
C GLU A 7 0.70 -21.24 -4.32
N ALA A 8 1.29 -20.11 -3.89
CA ALA A 8 1.20 -19.65 -2.52
C ALA A 8 -0.27 -19.40 -2.10
N ILE A 9 -1.08 -18.76 -2.94
CA ILE A 9 -2.52 -18.57 -2.68
C ILE A 9 -3.21 -19.94 -2.56
N ARG A 10 -2.93 -20.89 -3.44
CA ARG A 10 -3.52 -22.22 -3.40
C ARG A 10 -3.20 -22.91 -2.07
N SER A 11 -1.92 -22.97 -1.69
CA SER A 11 -1.49 -23.63 -0.46
C SER A 11 -2.02 -22.92 0.80
N ALA A 12 -2.01 -21.59 0.79
CA ALA A 12 -2.48 -20.78 1.92
C ALA A 12 -3.99 -20.88 2.18
N THR A 13 -4.78 -21.23 1.15
CA THR A 13 -6.26 -21.27 1.25
C THR A 13 -6.85 -22.67 1.19
N ASP A 14 -6.04 -23.70 0.95
CA ASP A 14 -6.49 -25.09 0.99
C ASP A 14 -6.51 -25.60 2.45
N PRO A 15 -7.70 -25.93 3.00
CA PRO A 15 -7.80 -26.45 4.38
C PRO A 15 -7.04 -27.75 4.65
N GLN A 16 -6.63 -28.47 3.59
CA GLN A 16 -5.84 -29.69 3.70
C GLN A 16 -4.34 -29.44 3.57
N SER A 17 -3.93 -28.21 3.28
CA SER A 17 -2.52 -27.84 3.14
C SER A 17 -1.87 -27.66 4.52
N PRO A 18 -0.63 -28.13 4.71
CA PRO A 18 0.14 -27.80 5.90
C PRO A 18 0.48 -26.30 5.99
N ASP A 19 0.38 -25.57 4.88
CA ASP A 19 0.62 -24.14 4.77
C ASP A 19 -0.68 -23.31 4.85
N PHE A 20 -1.81 -23.93 5.26
CA PHE A 20 -3.09 -23.22 5.44
C PHE A 20 -2.93 -22.10 6.45
N LEU A 21 -3.29 -20.87 6.03
CA LEU A 21 -3.13 -19.70 6.87
C LEU A 21 -4.34 -19.47 7.79
N ASN A 22 -4.09 -18.76 8.87
CA ASN A 22 -5.15 -18.27 9.74
C ASN A 22 -5.82 -17.04 9.11
N PHE A 23 -7.15 -17.10 8.91
CA PHE A 23 -7.95 -16.02 8.34
C PHE A 23 -8.94 -15.39 9.32
N HIS A 24 -9.13 -15.94 10.53
CA HIS A 24 -10.22 -15.53 11.42
C HIS A 24 -9.92 -15.57 12.92
N GLU A 25 -8.80 -16.13 13.35
CA GLU A 25 -8.47 -16.20 14.78
C GLU A 25 -7.54 -15.06 15.20
N GLY A 26 -8.01 -14.19 16.10
CA GLY A 26 -7.33 -12.97 16.53
C GLY A 26 -7.65 -11.77 15.62
N GLY A 27 -6.90 -10.69 15.75
CA GLY A 27 -7.13 -9.46 14.98
C GLY A 27 -6.31 -9.38 13.68
N GLN A 28 -5.03 -9.77 13.75
CA GLN A 28 -4.07 -9.61 12.66
C GLN A 28 -4.51 -10.20 11.31
N PRO A 29 -5.23 -11.34 11.24
CA PRO A 29 -5.66 -11.90 9.96
C PRO A 29 -6.48 -10.95 9.10
N LEU A 30 -7.21 -9.98 9.68
CA LEU A 30 -7.93 -8.98 8.90
C LEU A 30 -6.97 -8.07 8.12
N VAL A 31 -5.82 -7.72 8.69
CA VAL A 31 -4.77 -6.94 8.02
C VAL A 31 -4.20 -7.73 6.85
N ASP A 32 -3.86 -8.99 7.09
CA ASP A 32 -3.26 -9.86 6.08
C ASP A 32 -4.26 -10.14 4.93
N CYS A 33 -5.54 -10.39 5.26
CA CYS A 33 -6.63 -10.46 4.28
C CYS A 33 -6.77 -9.17 3.47
N GLY A 34 -6.64 -8.00 4.11
CA GLY A 34 -6.73 -6.70 3.45
C GLY A 34 -5.65 -6.52 2.38
N PHE A 35 -4.39 -6.88 2.68
CA PHE A 35 -3.30 -6.80 1.69
C PHE A 35 -3.42 -7.87 0.60
N LEU A 36 -3.85 -9.09 0.93
CA LEU A 36 -4.14 -10.12 -0.07
C LEU A 36 -5.26 -9.66 -1.01
N ALA A 37 -6.35 -9.14 -0.45
CA ALA A 37 -7.46 -8.58 -1.21
C ALA A 37 -7.00 -7.42 -2.12
N GLN A 38 -6.15 -6.52 -1.61
CA GLN A 38 -5.59 -5.42 -2.40
C GLN A 38 -4.77 -5.94 -3.60
N ALA A 39 -4.00 -7.02 -3.42
CA ALA A 39 -3.28 -7.65 -4.51
C ALA A 39 -4.24 -8.22 -5.57
N LEU A 40 -5.37 -8.81 -5.18
CA LEU A 40 -6.41 -9.28 -6.11
C LEU A 40 -7.02 -8.11 -6.89
N LEU A 41 -7.31 -6.97 -6.24
CA LEU A 41 -7.84 -5.78 -6.91
C LEU A 41 -6.86 -5.21 -7.96
N ARG A 42 -5.56 -5.27 -7.69
CA ARG A 42 -4.51 -4.71 -8.57
C ARG A 42 -4.11 -5.64 -9.72
N ALA A 43 -4.24 -6.95 -9.53
CA ALA A 43 -3.83 -7.94 -10.51
C ALA A 43 -4.89 -9.06 -10.70
N PRO A 44 -6.16 -8.72 -10.96
CA PRO A 44 -7.24 -9.72 -11.00
C PRO A 44 -7.02 -10.77 -12.09
N SER A 45 -6.47 -10.39 -13.24
CA SER A 45 -6.17 -11.32 -14.33
C SER A 45 -5.12 -12.38 -13.94
N GLU A 46 -4.19 -12.06 -13.07
CA GLU A 46 -3.13 -12.98 -12.65
C GLU A 46 -3.46 -13.73 -11.36
N LEU A 47 -4.08 -13.05 -10.39
CA LEU A 47 -4.25 -13.57 -9.03
C LEU A 47 -5.68 -14.04 -8.72
N TRP A 48 -6.63 -13.87 -9.65
CA TRP A 48 -7.99 -14.39 -9.54
C TRP A 48 -8.37 -15.22 -10.77
N HIS A 49 -8.41 -14.63 -11.98
CA HIS A 49 -8.94 -15.32 -13.15
C HIS A 49 -8.13 -16.54 -13.61
N LYS A 50 -6.84 -16.62 -13.22
CA LYS A 50 -5.96 -17.77 -13.51
C LYS A 50 -5.89 -18.81 -12.38
N LEU A 51 -6.62 -18.60 -11.28
CA LEU A 51 -6.76 -19.64 -10.27
C LEU A 51 -7.72 -20.71 -10.71
N GLU A 52 -7.47 -21.95 -10.30
CA GLU A 52 -8.40 -23.05 -10.46
C GLU A 52 -9.68 -22.80 -9.65
N GLY A 53 -10.83 -23.27 -10.12
CA GLY A 53 -12.12 -23.01 -9.49
C GLY A 53 -12.19 -23.44 -8.01
N GLN A 54 -11.48 -24.51 -7.61
CA GLN A 54 -11.41 -24.89 -6.19
C GLN A 54 -10.63 -23.87 -5.37
N THR A 55 -9.50 -23.38 -5.88
CA THR A 55 -8.70 -22.33 -5.22
C THR A 55 -9.48 -21.03 -5.11
N GLN A 56 -10.25 -20.65 -6.13
CA GLN A 56 -11.13 -19.48 -6.09
C GLN A 56 -12.16 -19.61 -4.95
N ARG A 57 -12.83 -20.76 -4.84
CA ARG A 57 -13.79 -21.03 -3.76
C ARG A 57 -13.14 -20.99 -2.38
N ASN A 58 -11.97 -21.59 -2.25
CA ASN A 58 -11.23 -21.61 -0.98
C ASN A 58 -10.81 -20.19 -0.58
N LEU A 59 -10.28 -19.40 -1.51
CA LEU A 59 -9.88 -18.02 -1.28
C LEU A 59 -11.08 -17.14 -0.88
N ALA A 60 -12.20 -17.27 -1.59
CA ALA A 60 -13.42 -16.54 -1.25
C ALA A 60 -13.92 -16.92 0.17
N ALA A 61 -13.95 -18.22 0.49
CA ALA A 61 -14.32 -18.70 1.83
C ALA A 61 -13.38 -18.17 2.92
N ALA A 62 -12.07 -18.16 2.65
CA ALA A 62 -11.06 -17.62 3.56
C ALA A 62 -11.27 -16.11 3.80
N LEU A 63 -11.48 -15.32 2.76
CA LEU A 63 -11.79 -13.89 2.89
C LEU A 63 -13.10 -13.64 3.65
N ILE A 64 -14.15 -14.42 3.37
CA ILE A 64 -15.44 -14.34 4.08
C ILE A 64 -15.27 -14.66 5.57
N SER A 65 -14.40 -15.61 5.94
CA SER A 65 -14.19 -15.99 7.34
C SER A 65 -13.61 -14.84 8.18
N SER A 66 -12.87 -13.90 7.57
CA SER A 66 -12.33 -12.72 8.26
C SER A 66 -13.40 -11.76 8.78
N ARG A 67 -14.65 -11.89 8.34
CA ARG A 67 -15.78 -11.05 8.78
C ARG A 67 -16.09 -11.13 10.27
N VAL A 68 -15.65 -12.19 10.96
CA VAL A 68 -15.82 -12.33 12.42
C VAL A 68 -14.95 -11.34 13.19
N ILE A 69 -13.92 -10.77 12.53
CA ILE A 69 -13.01 -9.81 13.13
C ILE A 69 -13.63 -8.41 13.06
N SER A 70 -13.85 -7.80 14.22
CA SER A 70 -14.30 -6.40 14.30
C SER A 70 -13.09 -5.47 14.14
N PRO A 71 -13.02 -4.67 13.07
CA PRO A 71 -11.91 -3.74 12.91
C PRO A 71 -11.96 -2.64 13.99
N PRO A 72 -10.82 -2.25 14.58
CA PRO A 72 -10.72 -1.03 15.36
C PRO A 72 -11.17 0.19 14.55
N PHE A 73 -11.62 1.24 15.26
CA PHE A 73 -12.13 2.49 14.65
C PHE A 73 -10.99 3.40 14.19
N ASN A 74 -10.25 2.93 13.19
CA ASN A 74 -9.07 3.57 12.59
C ASN A 74 -8.86 3.06 11.14
N ASN A 75 -7.63 3.12 10.61
CA ASN A 75 -7.26 2.62 9.29
C ASN A 75 -7.72 1.16 9.01
N TRP A 76 -7.96 0.35 10.03
CA TRP A 76 -8.40 -1.05 9.86
C TRP A 76 -9.75 -1.18 9.17
N LEU A 77 -10.57 -0.14 9.18
CA LEU A 77 -11.79 -0.13 8.39
C LEU A 77 -11.51 -0.32 6.89
N MET A 78 -10.34 0.15 6.41
CA MET A 78 -9.97 -0.05 5.01
C MET A 78 -9.60 -1.50 4.71
N PHE A 79 -9.04 -2.27 5.65
CA PHE A 79 -8.82 -3.70 5.42
C PHE A 79 -10.15 -4.43 5.19
N ALA A 80 -11.16 -4.18 6.05
CA ALA A 80 -12.48 -4.75 5.88
C ALA A 80 -13.13 -4.35 4.54
N ALA A 81 -13.08 -3.07 4.18
CA ALA A 81 -13.62 -2.59 2.91
C ALA A 81 -12.90 -3.18 1.69
N THR A 82 -11.58 -3.35 1.75
CA THR A 82 -10.78 -3.93 0.67
C THR A 82 -11.13 -5.41 0.46
N VAL A 83 -11.32 -6.17 1.55
CA VAL A 83 -11.79 -7.56 1.51
C VAL A 83 -13.14 -7.65 0.84
N GLU A 84 -14.11 -6.82 1.23
CA GLU A 84 -15.46 -6.82 0.63
C GLU A 84 -15.42 -6.40 -0.84
N THR A 85 -14.55 -5.46 -1.20
CA THR A 85 -14.36 -5.07 -2.60
C THR A 85 -13.80 -6.21 -3.44
N ALA A 86 -12.83 -6.98 -2.92
CA ALA A 86 -12.29 -8.14 -3.61
C ALA A 86 -13.36 -9.24 -3.80
N LEU A 87 -14.21 -9.47 -2.81
CA LEU A 87 -15.34 -10.40 -2.92
C LEU A 87 -16.35 -9.93 -4.00
N ALA A 88 -16.63 -8.63 -4.08
CA ALA A 88 -17.49 -8.07 -5.12
C ALA A 88 -16.92 -8.31 -6.54
N ILE A 89 -15.62 -8.05 -6.74
CA ILE A 89 -14.93 -8.29 -8.03
C ILE A 89 -14.87 -9.80 -8.37
N ALA A 90 -14.79 -10.64 -7.36
CA ALA A 90 -14.83 -12.09 -7.50
C ALA A 90 -16.22 -12.63 -7.88
N GLY A 91 -17.26 -11.79 -7.86
CA GLY A 91 -18.65 -12.21 -8.09
C GLY A 91 -19.30 -12.90 -6.89
N GLU A 92 -18.68 -12.79 -5.72
CA GLU A 92 -19.15 -13.38 -4.48
C GLU A 92 -20.11 -12.44 -3.71
N ARG A 93 -20.79 -12.98 -2.72
CA ARG A 93 -21.63 -12.17 -1.84
C ARG A 93 -20.75 -11.26 -0.97
N TRP A 94 -20.94 -9.95 -1.09
CA TRP A 94 -20.18 -8.93 -0.37
C TRP A 94 -21.09 -8.01 0.46
N ASP A 95 -20.50 -7.26 1.40
CA ASP A 95 -21.19 -6.39 2.34
C ASP A 95 -20.94 -4.92 2.02
N ALA A 96 -21.94 -4.30 1.36
CA ALA A 96 -21.91 -2.88 0.99
C ALA A 96 -21.80 -1.94 2.20
N MET A 97 -22.35 -2.34 3.38
CA MET A 97 -22.31 -1.51 4.58
C MET A 97 -20.87 -1.36 5.10
N ARG A 98 -20.06 -2.42 5.07
CA ARG A 98 -18.65 -2.36 5.46
C ARG A 98 -17.86 -1.41 4.59
N ILE A 99 -18.10 -1.44 3.29
CA ILE A 99 -17.46 -0.52 2.32
C ILE A 99 -17.92 0.92 2.58
N ASP A 100 -19.23 1.16 2.62
CA ASP A 100 -19.81 2.51 2.81
C ASP A 100 -19.34 3.13 4.13
N TYR A 101 -19.33 2.35 5.20
CA TYR A 101 -18.89 2.80 6.52
C TYR A 101 -17.42 3.23 6.49
N ALA A 102 -16.54 2.41 5.93
CA ALA A 102 -15.12 2.73 5.81
C ALA A 102 -14.88 4.00 4.98
N ILE A 103 -15.54 4.12 3.81
CA ILE A 103 -15.42 5.30 2.95
C ILE A 103 -15.90 6.56 3.69
N ARG A 104 -17.08 6.52 4.33
CA ARG A 104 -17.64 7.67 5.06
C ARG A 104 -16.75 8.11 6.21
N GLN A 105 -16.22 7.15 6.99
CA GLN A 105 -15.33 7.48 8.09
C GLN A 105 -14.04 8.15 7.60
N HIS A 106 -13.43 7.66 6.53
CA HIS A 106 -12.25 8.30 5.96
C HIS A 106 -12.56 9.70 5.41
N GLN A 107 -13.75 9.92 4.80
CA GLN A 107 -14.13 11.28 4.42
C GLN A 107 -14.25 12.23 5.64
N GLN A 108 -14.75 11.74 6.79
CA GLN A 108 -14.82 12.52 8.03
C GLN A 108 -13.46 12.76 8.68
N TRP A 109 -12.51 11.86 8.47
CA TRP A 109 -11.14 11.96 9.01
C TRP A 109 -10.18 12.75 8.12
N TYR A 110 -10.67 13.29 7.00
CA TYR A 110 -9.84 14.16 6.16
C TYR A 110 -9.54 15.48 6.87
N LEU A 111 -8.25 15.81 6.99
CA LEU A 111 -7.75 16.96 7.74
C LEU A 111 -7.35 18.14 6.85
N GLY A 112 -7.28 17.94 5.55
CA GLY A 112 -6.80 18.93 4.58
C GLY A 112 -5.43 18.56 4.03
N ASP A 113 -5.03 19.25 2.96
CA ASP A 113 -3.73 19.12 2.29
C ASP A 113 -3.27 17.70 2.01
N GLY A 114 -4.20 16.84 1.60
CA GLY A 114 -3.93 15.44 1.28
C GLY A 114 -3.78 14.51 2.48
N VAL A 115 -4.02 14.96 3.71
CA VAL A 115 -3.78 14.19 4.94
C VAL A 115 -5.08 13.72 5.57
N TYR A 116 -5.10 12.47 6.01
CA TYR A 116 -6.18 11.87 6.80
C TYR A 116 -5.71 11.57 8.22
N GLY A 117 -6.59 11.76 9.19
CA GLY A 117 -6.41 11.20 10.54
C GLY A 117 -6.55 9.68 10.50
N ASP A 118 -5.87 9.00 11.42
CA ASP A 118 -6.02 7.57 11.63
C ASP A 118 -7.08 7.30 12.70
N GLY A 119 -8.34 7.33 12.28
CA GLY A 119 -9.49 7.49 13.14
C GLY A 119 -9.71 8.96 13.50
N PRO A 120 -10.40 9.26 14.62
CA PRO A 120 -10.70 10.62 15.02
C PRO A 120 -9.49 11.44 15.51
N ARG A 121 -8.30 10.84 15.55
CA ARG A 121 -7.07 11.49 16.01
C ARG A 121 -6.04 11.55 14.91
N PHE A 122 -5.31 12.64 14.84
CA PHE A 122 -4.15 12.77 13.97
C PHE A 122 -2.92 12.09 14.61
N HIS A 123 -2.14 11.40 13.78
CA HIS A 123 -0.86 10.82 14.13
C HIS A 123 0.17 11.22 13.08
N TRP A 124 1.34 11.68 13.53
CA TRP A 124 2.49 11.86 12.66
C TRP A 124 3.13 10.51 12.38
N ASP A 125 2.69 9.86 11.30
CA ASP A 125 3.22 8.58 10.83
C ASP A 125 2.98 8.45 9.32
N TYR A 126 3.36 7.31 8.75
CA TYR A 126 3.20 7.04 7.32
C TYR A 126 1.94 6.22 6.98
N TYR A 127 0.96 6.09 7.89
CA TYR A 127 -0.25 5.29 7.62
C TYR A 127 -1.13 5.84 6.50
N ASN A 128 -1.03 7.14 6.21
CA ASN A 128 -1.64 7.70 5.00
C ASN A 128 -1.16 6.97 3.74
N SER A 129 0.13 6.63 3.69
CA SER A 129 0.75 5.92 2.57
C SER A 129 0.76 4.40 2.75
N PHE A 130 1.00 3.87 3.96
CA PHE A 130 1.01 2.42 4.14
C PHE A 130 -0.32 1.78 3.78
N VAL A 131 -1.45 2.38 4.18
CA VAL A 131 -2.77 1.76 4.16
C VAL A 131 -3.86 2.68 3.59
N MET A 132 -4.11 3.84 4.24
CA MET A 132 -5.37 4.56 4.09
C MET A 132 -5.63 5.00 2.65
N GLN A 133 -4.76 5.80 2.07
CA GLN A 133 -4.98 6.31 0.71
C GLN A 133 -4.84 5.25 -0.38
N PRO A 134 -3.82 4.35 -0.34
CA PRO A 134 -3.74 3.30 -1.33
C PRO A 134 -4.97 2.40 -1.38
N MET A 135 -5.49 1.99 -0.22
CA MET A 135 -6.67 1.13 -0.18
C MET A 135 -7.95 1.89 -0.52
N LEU A 136 -8.12 3.13 -0.04
CA LEU A 136 -9.28 3.94 -0.38
C LEU A 136 -9.38 4.17 -1.89
N LEU A 137 -8.27 4.44 -2.57
CA LEU A 137 -8.21 4.55 -4.03
C LEU A 137 -8.56 3.23 -4.70
N ASP A 138 -7.96 2.12 -4.27
CA ASP A 138 -8.23 0.82 -4.88
C ASP A 138 -9.70 0.41 -4.69
N VAL A 139 -10.28 0.65 -3.52
CA VAL A 139 -11.71 0.42 -3.26
C VAL A 139 -12.56 1.26 -4.20
N LEU A 140 -12.39 2.59 -4.24
CA LEU A 140 -13.21 3.47 -5.07
C LEU A 140 -13.06 3.20 -6.58
N ARG A 141 -11.86 2.86 -7.03
CA ARG A 141 -11.61 2.53 -8.45
C ARG A 141 -12.27 1.24 -8.90
N ASN A 142 -12.41 0.27 -8.00
CA ASN A 142 -12.96 -1.05 -8.34
C ASN A 142 -14.47 -1.14 -8.09
N ILE A 143 -15.00 -0.46 -7.06
CA ILE A 143 -16.40 -0.61 -6.66
C ILE A 143 -17.21 0.69 -6.84
N GLY A 144 -16.57 1.82 -7.15
CA GLY A 144 -17.23 3.14 -7.23
C GLY A 144 -18.48 3.14 -8.10
N ALA A 145 -18.45 2.49 -9.25
CA ALA A 145 -19.57 2.42 -10.19
C ALA A 145 -20.83 1.71 -9.64
N HIS A 146 -20.72 0.98 -8.53
CA HIS A 146 -21.88 0.35 -7.87
C HIS A 146 -22.75 1.35 -7.08
N SER A 147 -22.26 2.57 -6.87
CA SER A 147 -22.99 3.62 -6.16
C SER A 147 -22.58 5.01 -6.66
N ALA A 148 -23.54 5.81 -7.13
CA ALA A 148 -23.30 7.19 -7.52
C ALA A 148 -22.71 8.04 -6.36
N ASN A 149 -22.94 7.66 -5.11
CA ASN A 149 -22.33 8.31 -3.95
C ASN A 149 -20.85 8.01 -3.80
N TRP A 150 -20.40 6.83 -4.19
CA TRP A 150 -18.99 6.44 -4.15
C TRP A 150 -18.24 6.96 -5.38
N GLU A 151 -18.85 6.86 -6.57
CA GLU A 151 -18.25 7.30 -7.84
C GLU A 151 -17.83 8.77 -7.79
N LYS A 152 -18.69 9.65 -7.27
CA LYS A 152 -18.42 11.10 -7.14
C LYS A 152 -17.26 11.44 -6.18
N LEU A 153 -16.84 10.50 -5.30
CA LEU A 153 -15.74 10.73 -4.37
C LEU A 153 -14.36 10.49 -4.98
N LEU A 154 -14.29 9.74 -6.08
CA LEU A 154 -13.02 9.34 -6.69
C LEU A 154 -12.17 10.54 -7.15
N PRO A 155 -12.69 11.60 -7.80
CA PRO A 155 -11.88 12.74 -8.22
C PRO A 155 -11.19 13.44 -7.04
N ASP A 156 -11.94 13.74 -5.98
CA ASP A 156 -11.39 14.41 -4.78
C ASP A 156 -10.37 13.51 -4.06
N THR A 157 -10.68 12.21 -3.93
CA THR A 157 -9.76 11.25 -3.32
C THR A 157 -8.46 11.15 -4.13
N MET A 158 -8.55 11.15 -5.45
CA MET A 158 -7.37 11.17 -6.33
C MET A 158 -6.57 12.45 -6.17
N ALA A 159 -7.21 13.62 -6.10
CA ALA A 159 -6.53 14.89 -5.89
C ALA A 159 -5.76 14.91 -4.56
N ARG A 160 -6.38 14.43 -3.48
CA ARG A 160 -5.75 14.30 -2.16
C ARG A 160 -4.56 13.34 -2.18
N ALA A 161 -4.69 12.19 -2.86
CA ALA A 161 -3.61 11.23 -3.01
C ALA A 161 -2.43 11.79 -3.82
N LYS A 162 -2.69 12.51 -4.90
CA LYS A 162 -1.67 13.22 -5.67
C LYS A 162 -0.92 14.23 -4.79
N ARG A 163 -1.65 15.00 -3.97
CA ARG A 163 -1.04 15.97 -3.06
C ARG A 163 -0.12 15.28 -2.05
N TYR A 164 -0.59 14.20 -1.42
CA TYR A 164 0.21 13.47 -0.44
C TYR A 164 1.45 12.82 -1.09
N ALA A 165 1.31 12.27 -2.28
CA ALA A 165 2.45 11.72 -3.04
C ALA A 165 3.50 12.80 -3.38
N ALA A 166 3.09 14.03 -3.67
CA ALA A 166 4.02 15.15 -3.86
C ALA A 166 4.76 15.50 -2.55
N ILE A 167 4.09 15.45 -1.41
CA ILE A 167 4.73 15.62 -0.09
C ILE A 167 5.72 14.49 0.16
N GLU A 168 5.34 13.23 -0.10
CA GLU A 168 6.23 12.08 0.06
C GLU A 168 7.52 12.23 -0.73
N GLU A 169 7.43 12.60 -2.01
CA GLU A 169 8.61 12.77 -2.85
C GLU A 169 9.55 13.86 -2.30
N ARG A 170 9.00 14.95 -1.78
CA ARG A 170 9.77 16.03 -1.15
C ARG A 170 10.40 15.65 0.19
N LEU A 171 9.84 14.70 0.91
CA LEU A 171 10.42 14.17 2.15
C LEU A 171 11.68 13.31 1.91
N ILE A 172 11.94 12.86 0.68
CA ILE A 172 13.13 12.08 0.36
C ILE A 172 14.31 13.03 0.23
N SER A 173 15.26 12.96 1.17
CA SER A 173 16.48 13.77 1.16
C SER A 173 17.38 13.49 -0.06
N PRO A 174 18.35 14.36 -0.38
CA PRO A 174 19.29 14.11 -1.46
C PRO A 174 20.05 12.78 -1.38
N GLU A 175 20.20 12.24 -0.18
CA GLU A 175 20.90 10.98 0.14
C GLU A 175 19.98 9.75 0.16
N GLY A 176 18.68 9.92 -0.14
CA GLY A 176 17.70 8.84 -0.07
C GLY A 176 17.26 8.48 1.34
N THR A 177 17.41 9.39 2.31
CA THR A 177 16.84 9.24 3.65
C THR A 177 15.50 9.98 3.74
N PHE A 178 14.71 9.69 4.77
CA PHE A 178 13.46 10.39 5.08
C PHE A 178 13.23 10.40 6.59
N PRO A 179 12.34 11.25 7.12
CA PRO A 179 12.13 11.39 8.55
C PRO A 179 11.76 10.07 9.24
N ALA A 180 12.53 9.71 10.26
CA ALA A 180 12.29 8.52 11.10
C ALA A 180 11.23 8.88 12.15
N VAL A 181 9.98 8.96 11.76
CA VAL A 181 8.85 9.41 12.59
C VAL A 181 7.67 8.46 12.49
N GLY A 182 6.98 8.30 13.61
CA GLY A 182 5.76 7.50 13.71
C GLY A 182 6.01 6.02 13.96
N ARG A 183 4.92 5.29 14.10
CA ARG A 183 4.89 3.85 14.34
C ARG A 183 5.09 3.08 13.03
N SER A 184 5.40 1.79 13.16
CA SER A 184 5.58 0.85 12.05
C SER A 184 6.68 1.27 11.07
N ILE A 185 7.65 2.06 11.53
CA ILE A 185 8.70 2.58 10.68
C ILE A 185 9.60 1.46 10.12
N THR A 186 9.57 0.28 10.75
CA THR A 186 10.24 -0.93 10.28
C THR A 186 9.70 -1.47 8.96
N TYR A 187 8.56 -0.96 8.46
CA TYR A 187 8.11 -1.21 7.08
C TYR A 187 8.94 -0.46 6.02
N ARG A 188 9.96 0.28 6.47
CA ARG A 188 11.00 0.88 5.64
C ARG A 188 10.43 1.68 4.46
N CYS A 189 10.92 1.40 3.25
CA CYS A 189 10.49 2.03 2.01
C CYS A 189 9.02 1.83 1.65
N GLY A 190 8.29 0.95 2.36
CA GLY A 190 6.82 0.89 2.30
C GLY A 190 6.14 2.22 2.65
N ALA A 191 6.84 3.12 3.36
CA ALA A 191 6.39 4.49 3.61
C ALA A 191 6.04 5.27 2.32
N PHE A 192 6.56 4.84 1.17
CA PHE A 192 6.32 5.43 -0.15
C PHE A 192 5.37 4.60 -1.03
N HIS A 193 4.52 3.78 -0.42
CA HIS A 193 3.53 2.96 -1.11
C HIS A 193 2.62 3.82 -2.01
N LEU A 194 2.12 4.95 -1.51
CA LEU A 194 1.25 5.81 -2.28
C LEU A 194 1.98 6.47 -3.46
N LEU A 195 3.20 6.98 -3.26
CA LEU A 195 4.00 7.53 -4.35
C LEU A 195 4.25 6.48 -5.45
N ALA A 196 4.56 5.25 -5.06
CA ALA A 196 4.74 4.14 -5.99
C ALA A 196 3.42 3.78 -6.71
N GLN A 197 2.28 3.85 -6.02
CA GLN A 197 0.96 3.65 -6.63
C GLN A 197 0.63 4.75 -7.65
N MET A 198 0.89 6.02 -7.33
CA MET A 198 0.68 7.13 -8.28
C MET A 198 1.55 6.96 -9.53
N ALA A 199 2.79 6.48 -9.37
CA ALA A 199 3.65 6.16 -10.51
C ALA A 199 3.08 5.01 -11.36
N LEU A 200 2.60 3.93 -10.72
CA LEU A 200 1.97 2.80 -11.42
C LEU A 200 0.72 3.21 -12.19
N LEU A 201 -0.08 4.11 -11.62
CA LEU A 201 -1.34 4.57 -12.23
C LEU A 201 -1.13 5.63 -13.32
N GLY A 202 0.10 6.17 -13.46
CA GLY A 202 0.37 7.30 -14.38
C GLY A 202 -0.22 8.62 -13.88
N GLU A 203 -0.45 8.74 -12.56
CA GLU A 203 -1.17 9.84 -11.91
C GLU A 203 -0.24 10.73 -11.06
N LEU A 204 1.05 10.77 -11.40
CA LEU A 204 1.99 11.65 -10.71
C LEU A 204 1.59 13.13 -10.93
N PRO A 205 1.49 13.95 -9.86
CA PRO A 205 1.15 15.35 -10.01
C PRO A 205 2.33 16.15 -10.56
N ALA A 206 2.06 17.20 -11.36
CA ALA A 206 3.08 18.18 -11.69
C ALA A 206 3.62 18.88 -10.42
N PRO A 207 4.92 19.18 -10.32
CA PRO A 207 5.95 19.02 -11.35
C PRO A 207 6.74 17.71 -11.29
N LEU A 208 6.23 16.67 -10.61
CA LEU A 208 6.94 15.38 -10.49
C LEU A 208 7.06 14.70 -11.86
N THR A 209 8.24 14.16 -12.13
CA THR A 209 8.49 13.37 -13.33
C THR A 209 8.63 11.88 -12.97
N ALA A 210 8.20 11.01 -13.86
CA ALA A 210 8.33 9.56 -13.65
C ALA A 210 9.80 9.14 -13.42
N ALA A 211 10.75 9.73 -14.13
CA ALA A 211 12.17 9.45 -13.96
C ALA A 211 12.73 9.99 -12.63
N GLY A 212 12.27 11.16 -12.18
CA GLY A 212 12.62 11.71 -10.87
C GLY A 212 12.10 10.84 -9.71
N VAL A 213 10.84 10.43 -9.79
CA VAL A 213 10.24 9.52 -8.80
C VAL A 213 10.95 8.17 -8.78
N ARG A 214 11.28 7.59 -9.95
CA ARG A 214 12.11 6.38 -10.02
C ARG A 214 13.43 6.56 -9.30
N SER A 215 14.12 7.67 -9.52
CA SER A 215 15.42 7.95 -8.88
C SER A 215 15.28 8.08 -7.38
N ALA A 216 14.25 8.81 -6.90
CA ALA A 216 13.96 8.99 -5.47
C ALA A 216 13.67 7.66 -4.77
N LEU A 217 12.73 6.86 -5.31
CA LEU A 217 12.38 5.56 -4.75
C LEU A 217 13.57 4.59 -4.77
N THR A 218 14.39 4.61 -5.84
CA THR A 218 15.60 3.79 -5.92
C THR A 218 16.62 4.20 -4.85
N ALA A 219 16.81 5.50 -4.61
CA ALA A 219 17.71 5.99 -3.57
C ALA A 219 17.29 5.51 -2.16
N VAL A 220 15.98 5.62 -1.85
CA VAL A 220 15.45 5.12 -0.58
C VAL A 220 15.62 3.61 -0.43
N MET A 221 15.24 2.85 -1.45
CA MET A 221 15.39 1.38 -1.42
C MET A 221 16.83 0.97 -1.19
N ARG A 222 17.79 1.54 -1.92
CA ARG A 222 19.21 1.24 -1.73
C ARG A 222 19.67 1.60 -0.33
N ARG A 223 19.32 2.79 0.14
CA ARG A 223 19.72 3.26 1.48
C ARG A 223 19.29 2.30 2.58
N MET A 224 18.10 1.72 2.46
CA MET A 224 17.51 0.88 3.48
C MET A 224 17.81 -0.61 3.32
N LEU A 225 17.76 -1.11 2.08
CA LEU A 225 17.87 -2.56 1.83
C LEU A 225 19.33 -3.03 1.67
N GLU A 226 20.24 -2.13 1.24
CA GLU A 226 21.67 -2.43 1.15
C GLU A 226 22.41 -2.16 2.48
N ALA A 227 21.72 -1.63 3.51
CA ALA A 227 22.33 -1.38 4.80
C ALA A 227 22.76 -2.69 5.48
N PRO A 228 23.97 -2.76 6.06
CA PRO A 228 24.45 -3.96 6.76
C PRO A 228 23.47 -4.41 7.87
N GLY A 229 23.18 -5.71 7.92
CA GLY A 229 22.27 -6.30 8.90
C GLY A 229 20.77 -6.16 8.56
N THR A 230 20.41 -5.61 7.40
CA THR A 230 19.00 -5.56 6.95
C THR A 230 18.44 -6.95 6.67
N PHE A 231 19.27 -7.85 6.20
CA PHE A 231 18.92 -9.26 6.00
C PHE A 231 19.73 -10.14 6.96
N ASP A 232 19.10 -11.17 7.49
CA ASP A 232 19.75 -12.20 8.29
C ASP A 232 20.58 -13.14 7.39
N PRO A 233 21.37 -14.08 7.97
CA PRO A 233 22.17 -15.03 7.19
C PRO A 233 21.37 -15.93 6.25
N ASN A 234 20.06 -16.11 6.49
CA ASN A 234 19.14 -16.89 5.66
C ASN A 234 18.44 -16.05 4.58
N GLY A 235 18.71 -14.74 4.51
CA GLY A 235 18.12 -13.82 3.54
C GLY A 235 16.75 -13.27 3.95
N TRP A 236 16.31 -13.44 5.21
CA TRP A 236 15.08 -12.83 5.71
C TRP A 236 15.33 -11.41 6.22
N LEU A 237 14.33 -10.55 6.05
CA LEU A 237 14.38 -9.20 6.60
C LEU A 237 14.47 -9.24 8.15
N ALA A 238 15.44 -8.53 8.70
CA ALA A 238 15.56 -8.29 10.13
C ALA A 238 14.74 -7.05 10.54
N ILE A 239 14.20 -7.05 11.77
CA ILE A 239 13.47 -5.90 12.30
C ILE A 239 14.41 -4.69 12.39
N GLY A 240 13.96 -3.57 11.81
CA GLY A 240 14.71 -2.32 11.80
C GLY A 240 14.27 -1.38 10.69
N TYR A 241 14.71 -0.15 10.78
CA TYR A 241 14.50 0.90 9.79
C TYR A 241 15.64 0.94 8.78
N CYS A 242 16.88 0.93 9.25
CA CYS A 242 18.10 0.87 8.44
C CYS A 242 19.09 -0.09 9.10
N GLY A 243 19.19 -1.31 8.58
CA GLY A 243 19.88 -2.42 9.23
C GLY A 243 19.03 -3.14 10.28
N HIS A 244 19.67 -3.78 11.27
CA HIS A 244 19.01 -4.50 12.36
C HIS A 244 18.83 -3.60 13.59
N GLN A 245 17.60 -3.22 13.91
CA GLN A 245 17.23 -2.31 14.99
C GLN A 245 15.96 -2.83 15.70
N PRO A 246 16.05 -3.93 16.46
CA PRO A 246 14.89 -4.66 16.98
C PRO A 246 14.00 -3.83 17.91
N HIS A 247 14.56 -2.83 18.62
CA HIS A 247 13.80 -1.96 19.53
C HIS A 247 12.90 -0.94 18.79
N LEU A 248 13.02 -0.81 17.47
CA LEU A 248 12.10 0.00 16.66
C LEU A 248 10.81 -0.77 16.28
N GLY A 249 10.76 -2.08 16.53
CA GLY A 249 9.58 -2.88 16.26
C GLY A 249 8.60 -2.82 17.42
N GLU A 250 7.36 -2.40 17.14
CA GLU A 250 6.25 -2.55 18.08
C GLU A 250 5.90 -4.05 18.25
N SER A 251 5.10 -4.37 19.27
CA SER A 251 4.76 -5.76 19.63
C SER A 251 4.07 -6.56 18.50
N TYR A 252 3.47 -5.90 17.53
CA TYR A 252 2.82 -6.51 16.37
C TYR A 252 3.77 -6.72 15.17
N ILE A 253 5.00 -6.20 15.22
CA ILE A 253 5.95 -6.36 14.12
C ILE A 253 6.56 -7.77 14.15
N SER A 254 6.50 -8.42 13.01
CA SER A 254 7.12 -9.73 12.75
C SER A 254 7.95 -9.68 11.46
N THR A 255 8.74 -10.70 11.20
CA THR A 255 9.48 -10.85 9.93
C THR A 255 8.54 -10.71 8.72
N GLY A 256 7.35 -11.30 8.79
CA GLY A 256 6.36 -11.24 7.70
C GLY A 256 5.91 -9.81 7.40
N SER A 257 5.58 -9.01 8.44
CA SER A 257 5.09 -7.65 8.28
C SER A 257 6.11 -6.70 7.65
N LEU A 258 7.41 -6.98 7.78
CA LEU A 258 8.47 -6.16 7.18
C LEU A 258 8.41 -6.12 5.65
N TYR A 259 7.85 -7.18 5.03
CA TYR A 259 7.70 -7.26 3.57
C TYR A 259 6.68 -6.27 3.01
N LEU A 260 6.00 -5.49 3.86
CA LEU A 260 5.25 -4.32 3.43
C LEU A 260 6.15 -3.31 2.69
N CYS A 261 7.45 -3.34 2.93
CA CYS A 261 8.42 -2.56 2.15
C CYS A 261 8.35 -2.86 0.64
N SER A 262 7.86 -4.04 0.23
CA SER A 262 7.74 -4.40 -1.18
C SER A 262 6.69 -3.61 -1.96
N THR A 263 5.79 -2.90 -1.28
CA THR A 263 4.80 -2.03 -1.94
C THR A 263 5.43 -0.89 -2.75
N VAL A 264 6.66 -0.47 -2.42
CA VAL A 264 7.42 0.49 -3.21
C VAL A 264 7.78 -0.05 -4.61
N LEU A 265 7.71 -1.36 -4.82
CA LEU A 265 8.03 -2.04 -6.09
C LEU A 265 6.84 -2.07 -7.07
N LEU A 266 5.70 -1.45 -6.75
CA LEU A 266 4.52 -1.39 -7.63
C LEU A 266 4.84 -0.98 -9.08
N PRO A 267 5.74 -0.01 -9.34
CA PRO A 267 6.10 0.36 -10.71
C PRO A 267 6.70 -0.77 -11.55
N LEU A 268 7.15 -1.89 -10.94
CA LEU A 268 7.56 -3.08 -11.71
C LEU A 268 6.41 -3.67 -12.54
N GLY A 269 5.16 -3.31 -12.25
CA GLY A 269 4.00 -3.63 -13.07
C GLY A 269 3.93 -2.88 -14.39
N LEU A 270 4.69 -1.80 -14.56
CA LEU A 270 4.73 -1.01 -15.78
C LEU A 270 5.57 -1.70 -16.87
N PRO A 271 5.15 -1.61 -18.15
CA PRO A 271 5.95 -2.16 -19.24
C PRO A 271 7.29 -1.44 -19.38
N PRO A 272 8.35 -2.12 -19.86
CA PRO A 272 9.69 -1.53 -19.97
C PRO A 272 9.77 -0.24 -20.80
N ALA A 273 8.86 -0.06 -21.78
CA ALA A 273 8.78 1.15 -22.62
C ALA A 273 8.10 2.34 -21.91
N ASN A 274 7.53 2.14 -20.71
CA ASN A 274 6.90 3.22 -19.96
C ASN A 274 7.94 4.31 -19.61
N ALA A 275 7.53 5.58 -19.62
CA ALA A 275 8.39 6.73 -19.28
C ALA A 275 9.05 6.59 -17.90
N PHE A 276 8.44 5.86 -16.97
CA PHE A 276 9.04 5.54 -15.68
C PHE A 276 10.37 4.80 -15.84
N TRP A 277 10.49 3.89 -16.80
CA TRP A 277 11.69 3.08 -17.04
C TRP A 277 12.59 3.65 -18.13
N SER A 278 12.02 4.10 -19.24
CA SER A 278 12.75 4.53 -20.44
C SER A 278 13.36 5.93 -20.35
N GLY A 279 12.87 6.78 -19.43
CA GLY A 279 13.40 8.13 -19.24
C GLY A 279 14.83 8.13 -18.69
N ALA A 280 15.65 9.09 -19.12
CA ALA A 280 16.95 9.33 -18.51
C ALA A 280 16.81 9.61 -17.00
N THR A 281 17.84 9.26 -16.23
CA THR A 281 17.87 9.52 -14.78
C THR A 281 17.71 11.02 -14.53
N GLN A 282 16.81 11.38 -13.63
CA GLN A 282 16.56 12.75 -13.20
C GLN A 282 16.60 12.83 -11.68
N ASP A 283 17.09 13.96 -11.17
CA ASP A 283 17.04 14.23 -9.74
C ASP A 283 15.60 14.60 -9.34
N TRP A 284 15.21 14.18 -8.14
CA TRP A 284 13.92 14.52 -7.53
C TRP A 284 13.96 15.88 -6.85
N THR A 285 12.81 16.37 -6.43
CA THR A 285 12.61 17.75 -5.98
C THR A 285 13.60 18.16 -4.88
N ALA A 286 13.69 17.41 -3.77
CA ALA A 286 14.60 17.76 -2.67
C ALA A 286 16.07 17.77 -3.15
N ARG A 287 16.48 16.80 -3.96
CA ARG A 287 17.86 16.72 -4.44
C ARG A 287 18.23 17.89 -5.34
N ARG A 288 17.31 18.35 -6.18
CA ARG A 288 17.48 19.55 -7.02
C ARG A 288 17.58 20.82 -6.18
N MET A 289 16.66 21.01 -5.24
CA MET A 289 16.62 22.18 -4.37
C MET A 289 17.90 22.31 -3.51
N TRP A 290 18.40 21.21 -2.96
CA TRP A 290 19.64 21.21 -2.18
C TRP A 290 20.90 21.46 -3.02
N ARG A 291 20.80 21.38 -4.35
CA ARG A 291 21.83 21.81 -5.31
C ARG A 291 21.70 23.29 -5.70
N GLY A 292 20.71 23.99 -5.17
CA GLY A 292 20.45 25.38 -5.50
C GLY A 292 19.69 25.60 -6.81
N GLU A 293 19.08 24.54 -7.37
CA GLU A 293 18.20 24.68 -8.53
C GLU A 293 16.90 25.36 -8.13
N ASP A 294 16.48 26.34 -8.93
CA ASP A 294 15.20 27.03 -8.75
C ASP A 294 14.02 26.10 -9.08
N GLY A 295 12.89 26.32 -8.40
CA GLY A 295 11.67 25.54 -8.59
C GLY A 295 10.44 26.24 -8.06
N ALA A 296 9.27 25.74 -8.44
CA ALA A 296 8.00 26.27 -7.96
C ALA A 296 7.84 26.09 -6.44
N ALA A 297 7.30 27.12 -5.79
CA ALA A 297 6.90 27.03 -4.38
C ALA A 297 5.86 25.93 -4.20
N ASP A 298 5.90 25.27 -3.05
CA ASP A 298 4.89 24.27 -2.67
C ASP A 298 3.66 24.93 -2.08
N HIS A 299 2.49 24.44 -2.46
CA HIS A 299 1.19 24.97 -1.99
C HIS A 299 0.26 23.83 -1.59
N ALA A 300 -0.52 24.09 -0.52
CA ALA A 300 -1.65 23.24 -0.13
C ALA A 300 -2.76 23.21 -1.17
N ILE A 301 -3.61 22.17 -1.15
CA ILE A 301 -4.81 22.05 -1.98
C ILE A 301 -6.09 22.31 -1.17
#